data_0685a64a38376f08abba714683c51429
#
_entry.id   0685a64a38376f08abba714683c51429
#
_cell.length_a   1.000
_cell.length_b   1.000
_cell.length_c   1.000
_cell.angle_alpha   90.00
_cell.angle_beta   90.00
_cell.angle_gamma   90.00
#
_symmetry.space_group_name_H-M   'P 1'
#
loop_
_entity.id
_entity.type
_entity.pdbx_description
1 polymer ?
#
loop_
_entity_poly.entity_id
_entity_poly.type
_entity_poly.pdbx_seq_one_letter_code
_entity_poly.pdbx_strand_id
1 'polypeptide(L)'
;MAHDLASYVGSIPECYDRYRATDFEPFAEDLADRVASAAPCGSVLELACGTGILTVRLRARLPFSVRIVATDLNPPMLEYAQTKLGGMPGIEWQQADAVTLPFPSGSFDAVACQFGFMFVPDKAAAFLEARRVLARGGLLAFNVWDRLQENQSMRVVQQTISSFLGREPGFFAAPFGLHDRSLLHDLVQSNGFQQIEISTVSIRTVSPSARWLATGIVTGSPASLELQQGGIAPEPVIEAAAAALARAFGDCPCETDRSAVVVTARAP
;
A
#
# COMPACT_ATOMS: atom_id res chain seq x y z
N MET A 1 -22.82 -0.32 10.94
CA MET A 1 -21.67 -1.24 10.85
C MET A 1 -20.57 -0.45 10.17
N ALA A 2 -19.42 -0.28 10.81
CA ALA A 2 -18.26 0.35 10.19
C ALA A 2 -17.85 -0.56 9.02
N HIS A 3 -17.94 -0.04 7.79
CA HIS A 3 -17.41 -0.76 6.64
C HIS A 3 -15.93 -0.94 6.85
N ASP A 4 -15.46 -2.15 6.62
CA ASP A 4 -14.04 -2.47 6.60
C ASP A 4 -13.38 -1.68 5.46
N LEU A 5 -12.73 -0.58 5.83
CA LEU A 5 -12.04 0.33 4.90
C LEU A 5 -10.88 -0.36 4.13
N ALA A 6 -10.55 -1.59 4.52
CA ALA A 6 -9.57 -2.45 3.90
C ALA A 6 -10.19 -3.60 3.08
N SER A 7 -11.49 -3.54 2.76
CA SER A 7 -12.18 -4.59 2.00
C SER A 7 -11.91 -4.45 0.50
N TYR A 8 -11.00 -5.25 -0.01
CA TYR A 8 -10.65 -5.33 -1.44
C TYR A 8 -11.26 -6.58 -2.06
N VAL A 9 -12.54 -6.51 -2.43
CA VAL A 9 -13.35 -7.64 -2.90
C VAL A 9 -13.86 -7.45 -4.33
N GLY A 10 -14.41 -8.50 -4.94
CA GLY A 10 -14.99 -8.47 -6.29
C GLY A 10 -13.93 -8.17 -7.35
N SER A 11 -14.17 -7.19 -8.21
CA SER A 11 -13.25 -6.77 -9.28
C SER A 11 -12.17 -5.78 -8.83
N ILE A 12 -12.16 -5.39 -7.54
CA ILE A 12 -11.20 -4.38 -7.04
C ILE A 12 -9.75 -4.83 -7.23
N PRO A 13 -9.32 -6.09 -6.93
CA PRO A 13 -7.93 -6.52 -7.13
C PRO A 13 -7.48 -6.38 -8.58
N GLU A 14 -8.30 -6.79 -9.56
CA GLU A 14 -7.98 -6.67 -10.99
C GLU A 14 -7.88 -5.20 -11.41
N CYS A 15 -8.86 -4.37 -11.03
CA CYS A 15 -8.85 -2.94 -11.35
C CYS A 15 -7.66 -2.22 -10.67
N TYR A 16 -7.36 -2.58 -9.42
CA TYR A 16 -6.21 -2.05 -8.70
C TYR A 16 -4.91 -2.37 -9.44
N ASP A 17 -4.68 -3.61 -9.79
CA ASP A 17 -3.46 -4.03 -10.49
C ASP A 17 -3.36 -3.40 -11.88
N ARG A 18 -4.43 -3.46 -12.66
CA ARG A 18 -4.47 -2.97 -14.04
C ARG A 18 -4.25 -1.47 -14.16
N TYR A 19 -4.89 -0.68 -13.32
CA TYR A 19 -4.93 0.78 -13.48
C TYR A 19 -4.02 1.53 -12.52
N ARG A 20 -3.58 0.89 -11.41
CA ARG A 20 -2.85 1.54 -10.33
C ARG A 20 -1.43 1.03 -10.12
N ALA A 21 -1.05 -0.13 -10.71
CA ALA A 21 0.28 -0.69 -10.48
C ALA A 21 1.39 0.33 -10.79
N THR A 22 1.28 1.07 -11.88
CA THR A 22 2.25 2.11 -12.27
C THR A 22 2.39 3.26 -11.27
N ASP A 23 1.33 3.56 -10.48
CA ASP A 23 1.39 4.54 -9.40
C ASP A 23 2.19 4.04 -8.19
N PHE A 24 2.21 2.72 -7.98
CA PHE A 24 2.82 2.09 -6.79
C PHE A 24 4.21 1.51 -7.05
N GLU A 25 4.49 1.13 -8.31
CA GLU A 25 5.77 0.49 -8.68
C GLU A 25 7.02 1.29 -8.27
N PRO A 26 7.12 2.62 -8.48
CA PRO A 26 8.31 3.36 -8.08
C PRO A 26 8.55 3.37 -6.57
N PHE A 27 7.47 3.36 -5.76
CA PHE A 27 7.57 3.24 -4.31
C PHE A 27 7.95 1.83 -3.87
N ALA A 28 7.52 0.80 -4.62
CA ALA A 28 7.93 -0.58 -4.41
C ALA A 28 9.41 -0.77 -4.71
N GLU A 29 9.93 -0.11 -5.74
CA GLU A 29 11.35 -0.13 -6.07
C GLU A 29 12.19 0.50 -4.95
N ASP A 30 11.83 1.71 -4.47
CA ASP A 30 12.52 2.35 -3.34
C ASP A 30 12.50 1.46 -2.09
N LEU A 31 11.35 0.88 -1.77
CA LEU A 31 11.23 0.04 -0.58
C LEU A 31 12.03 -1.27 -0.71
N ALA A 32 12.00 -1.91 -1.89
CA ALA A 32 12.78 -3.11 -2.17
C ALA A 32 14.30 -2.84 -2.13
N ASP A 33 14.74 -1.68 -2.63
CA ASP A 33 16.15 -1.27 -2.56
C ASP A 33 16.61 -1.06 -1.12
N ARG A 34 15.78 -0.48 -0.25
CA ARG A 34 16.07 -0.35 1.20
C ARG A 34 16.18 -1.70 1.88
N VAL A 35 15.26 -2.63 1.57
CA VAL A 35 15.31 -4.00 2.10
C VAL A 35 16.57 -4.73 1.62
N ALA A 36 16.88 -4.64 0.33
CA ALA A 36 18.07 -5.26 -0.24
C ALA A 36 19.38 -4.69 0.35
N SER A 37 19.43 -3.38 0.61
CA SER A 37 20.57 -2.71 1.24
C SER A 37 20.85 -3.18 2.66
N ALA A 38 19.85 -3.73 3.37
CA ALA A 38 20.02 -4.37 4.66
C ALA A 38 20.66 -5.78 4.56
N ALA A 39 20.85 -6.28 3.33
CA ALA A 39 21.48 -7.57 3.02
C ALA A 39 20.88 -8.76 3.81
N PRO A 40 19.56 -8.99 3.77
CA PRO A 40 18.95 -10.15 4.42
C PRO A 40 19.50 -11.43 3.79
N CYS A 41 19.80 -12.43 4.61
CA CYS A 41 20.40 -13.69 4.15
C CYS A 41 19.49 -14.91 4.32
N GLY A 42 18.44 -14.83 5.13
CA GLY A 42 17.52 -15.93 5.43
C GLY A 42 16.13 -15.72 4.83
N SER A 43 15.36 -14.83 5.43
CA SER A 43 13.97 -14.62 5.01
C SER A 43 13.47 -13.20 5.22
N VAL A 44 12.57 -12.80 4.32
CA VAL A 44 11.86 -11.53 4.34
C VAL A 44 10.36 -11.79 4.42
N LEU A 45 9.67 -11.12 5.34
CA LEU A 45 8.22 -11.11 5.45
C LEU A 45 7.68 -9.84 4.78
N GLU A 46 6.74 -10.01 3.87
CA GLU A 46 5.96 -8.92 3.32
C GLU A 46 4.55 -8.94 3.91
N LEU A 47 4.16 -7.83 4.54
CA LEU A 47 2.82 -7.62 5.10
C LEU A 47 1.97 -6.83 4.11
N ALA A 48 0.70 -7.19 3.98
CA ALA A 48 -0.25 -6.56 3.07
C ALA A 48 0.27 -6.50 1.62
N CYS A 49 0.67 -7.65 1.08
CA CYS A 49 1.29 -7.74 -0.25
C CYS A 49 0.35 -7.34 -1.40
N GLY A 50 -0.96 -7.30 -1.16
CA GLY A 50 -1.96 -6.91 -2.15
C GLY A 50 -1.87 -7.78 -3.40
N THR A 51 -1.72 -7.15 -4.57
CA THR A 51 -1.56 -7.84 -5.87
C THR A 51 -0.11 -8.21 -6.19
N GLY A 52 0.80 -8.11 -5.22
CA GLY A 52 2.20 -8.54 -5.34
C GLY A 52 3.13 -7.52 -6.00
N ILE A 53 2.80 -6.23 -5.97
CA ILE A 53 3.63 -5.18 -6.60
C ILE A 53 5.01 -5.11 -5.94
N LEU A 54 5.07 -5.03 -4.61
CA LEU A 54 6.34 -5.03 -3.87
C LEU A 54 7.00 -6.43 -3.93
N THR A 55 6.22 -7.52 -3.87
CA THR A 55 6.73 -8.90 -3.93
C THR A 55 7.65 -9.12 -5.13
N VAL A 56 7.21 -8.65 -6.32
CA VAL A 56 8.00 -8.74 -7.56
C VAL A 56 9.32 -7.98 -7.44
N ARG A 57 9.30 -6.78 -6.86
CA ARG A 57 10.49 -5.95 -6.69
C ARG A 57 11.46 -6.53 -5.67
N LEU A 58 10.94 -7.06 -4.55
CA LEU A 58 11.75 -7.82 -3.58
C LEU A 58 12.42 -9.02 -4.24
N ARG A 59 11.66 -9.82 -5.00
CA ARG A 59 12.24 -10.99 -5.68
C ARG A 59 13.32 -10.60 -6.69
N ALA A 60 13.17 -9.48 -7.38
CA ALA A 60 14.16 -8.99 -8.35
C ALA A 60 15.45 -8.45 -7.70
N ARG A 61 15.38 -7.96 -6.47
CA ARG A 61 16.51 -7.34 -5.75
C ARG A 61 17.25 -8.30 -4.82
N LEU A 62 16.55 -9.31 -4.29
CA LEU A 62 17.10 -10.21 -3.29
C LEU A 62 17.72 -11.46 -3.95
N PRO A 63 18.80 -12.03 -3.38
CA PRO A 63 19.32 -13.32 -3.83
C PRO A 63 18.26 -14.42 -3.80
N PHE A 64 18.35 -15.40 -4.69
CA PHE A 64 17.42 -16.55 -4.71
C PHE A 64 17.45 -17.40 -3.44
N SER A 65 18.54 -17.35 -2.68
CA SER A 65 18.66 -18.00 -1.37
C SER A 65 17.78 -17.37 -0.29
N VAL A 66 17.35 -16.11 -0.48
CA VAL A 66 16.44 -15.43 0.45
C VAL A 66 15.02 -15.83 0.16
N ARG A 67 14.36 -16.41 1.17
CA ARG A 67 12.94 -16.76 1.12
C ARG A 67 12.08 -15.49 1.31
N ILE A 68 11.06 -15.31 0.51
CA ILE A 68 10.07 -14.25 0.66
C ILE A 68 8.75 -14.90 1.09
N VAL A 69 8.20 -14.46 2.22
CA VAL A 69 6.86 -14.84 2.66
C VAL A 69 5.95 -13.62 2.45
N ALA A 70 5.10 -13.69 1.44
CA ALA A 70 4.15 -12.63 1.10
C ALA A 70 2.80 -12.92 1.76
N THR A 71 2.32 -11.96 2.56
CA THR A 71 1.08 -12.12 3.32
C THR A 71 0.10 -11.00 3.04
N ASP A 72 -1.19 -11.33 3.05
CA ASP A 72 -2.28 -10.36 3.02
C ASP A 72 -3.44 -10.84 3.89
N LEU A 73 -4.20 -9.91 4.45
CA LEU A 73 -5.42 -10.22 5.19
C LEU A 73 -6.57 -10.58 4.26
N ASN A 74 -6.61 -9.95 3.07
CA ASN A 74 -7.69 -10.10 2.10
C ASN A 74 -7.44 -11.28 1.15
N PRO A 75 -8.21 -12.39 1.25
CA PRO A 75 -8.03 -13.53 0.36
C PRO A 75 -8.10 -13.18 -1.13
N PRO A 76 -9.04 -12.33 -1.62
CA PRO A 76 -9.09 -11.98 -3.04
C PRO A 76 -7.83 -11.30 -3.58
N MET A 77 -7.15 -10.48 -2.74
CA MET A 77 -5.88 -9.85 -3.11
C MET A 77 -4.77 -10.91 -3.23
N LEU A 78 -4.68 -11.79 -2.24
CA LEU A 78 -3.69 -12.86 -2.18
C LEU A 78 -3.87 -13.87 -3.32
N GLU A 79 -5.10 -14.28 -3.60
CA GLU A 79 -5.45 -15.18 -4.72
C GLU A 79 -5.07 -14.57 -6.08
N TYR A 80 -5.33 -13.27 -6.25
CA TYR A 80 -4.93 -12.55 -7.45
C TYR A 80 -3.41 -12.53 -7.61
N ALA A 81 -2.67 -12.19 -6.54
CA ALA A 81 -1.20 -12.20 -6.54
C ALA A 81 -0.63 -13.60 -6.86
N GLN A 82 -1.18 -14.65 -6.24
CA GLN A 82 -0.79 -16.04 -6.50
C GLN A 82 -1.04 -16.45 -7.95
N THR A 83 -2.19 -16.08 -8.51
CA THR A 83 -2.52 -16.38 -9.91
C THR A 83 -1.54 -15.68 -10.86
N LYS A 84 -1.24 -14.43 -10.59
CA LYS A 84 -0.33 -13.60 -11.39
C LYS A 84 1.13 -14.03 -11.29
N LEU A 85 1.59 -14.42 -10.09
CA LEU A 85 3.00 -14.58 -9.74
C LEU A 85 3.36 -15.99 -9.25
N GLY A 86 2.41 -16.91 -9.19
CA GLY A 86 2.60 -18.25 -8.59
C GLY A 86 3.69 -19.11 -9.23
N GLY A 87 4.17 -18.75 -10.43
CA GLY A 87 5.33 -19.37 -11.07
C GLY A 87 6.68 -18.81 -10.64
N MET A 88 6.74 -17.75 -9.81
CA MET A 88 8.00 -17.15 -9.36
C MET A 88 8.60 -17.96 -8.21
N PRO A 89 9.84 -18.46 -8.33
CA PRO A 89 10.47 -19.26 -7.29
C PRO A 89 10.86 -18.43 -6.07
N GLY A 90 10.87 -19.07 -4.89
CA GLY A 90 11.32 -18.46 -3.64
C GLY A 90 10.32 -17.51 -3.00
N ILE A 91 9.05 -17.57 -3.40
CA ILE A 91 7.95 -16.83 -2.78
C ILE A 91 6.96 -17.83 -2.19
N GLU A 92 6.64 -17.64 -0.92
CA GLU A 92 5.57 -18.33 -0.20
C GLU A 92 4.42 -17.36 0.03
N TRP A 93 3.19 -17.81 -0.21
CA TRP A 93 1.99 -17.01 -0.07
C TRP A 93 1.17 -17.50 1.11
N GLN A 94 0.82 -16.63 2.04
CA GLN A 94 0.06 -17.02 3.21
C GLN A 94 -0.91 -15.92 3.63
N GLN A 95 -2.16 -16.28 3.91
CA GLN A 95 -3.08 -15.35 4.55
C GLN A 95 -2.63 -15.11 6.00
N ALA A 96 -2.50 -13.85 6.39
CA ALA A 96 -2.17 -13.47 7.76
C ALA A 96 -2.72 -12.08 8.13
N ASP A 97 -3.07 -11.94 9.40
CA ASP A 97 -3.39 -10.65 10.00
C ASP A 97 -2.12 -10.06 10.62
N ALA A 98 -1.81 -8.82 10.28
CA ALA A 98 -0.61 -8.13 10.78
C ALA A 98 -0.60 -7.95 12.31
N VAL A 99 -1.77 -8.03 12.97
CA VAL A 99 -1.87 -7.93 14.45
C VAL A 99 -1.73 -9.28 15.15
N THR A 100 -1.67 -10.39 14.39
CA THR A 100 -1.48 -11.76 14.95
C THR A 100 -0.80 -12.63 13.91
N LEU A 101 0.51 -12.50 13.79
CA LEU A 101 1.29 -13.19 12.78
C LEU A 101 1.54 -14.65 13.15
N PRO A 102 1.26 -15.62 12.27
CA PRO A 102 1.41 -17.06 12.56
C PRO A 102 2.86 -17.55 12.38
N PHE A 103 3.82 -16.72 12.78
CA PHE A 103 5.24 -17.03 12.66
C PHE A 103 5.94 -17.00 14.03
N PRO A 104 6.98 -17.84 14.24
CA PRO A 104 7.80 -17.79 15.44
C PRO A 104 8.52 -16.43 15.60
N SER A 105 8.89 -16.10 16.84
CA SER A 105 9.73 -14.93 17.11
C SER A 105 11.09 -15.07 16.44
N GLY A 106 11.62 -13.98 15.89
CA GLY A 106 12.97 -13.95 15.33
C GLY A 106 13.14 -14.72 14.01
N SER A 107 12.04 -14.92 13.24
CA SER A 107 12.04 -15.75 12.03
C SER A 107 12.49 -15.03 10.77
N PHE A 108 12.53 -13.70 10.78
CA PHE A 108 12.77 -12.91 9.58
C PHE A 108 13.89 -11.89 9.78
N ASP A 109 14.73 -11.72 8.76
CA ASP A 109 15.77 -10.69 8.73
C ASP A 109 15.19 -9.31 8.41
N ALA A 110 14.08 -9.28 7.66
CA ALA A 110 13.36 -8.04 7.36
C ALA A 110 11.85 -8.26 7.31
N VAL A 111 11.12 -7.23 7.71
CA VAL A 111 9.67 -7.09 7.50
C VAL A 111 9.46 -5.86 6.61
N ALA A 112 8.77 -6.05 5.50
CA ALA A 112 8.41 -4.99 4.55
C ALA A 112 6.89 -4.83 4.49
N CYS A 113 6.39 -3.57 4.37
CA CYS A 113 4.97 -3.30 4.23
C CYS A 113 4.74 -2.08 3.34
N GLN A 114 4.29 -2.30 2.10
CA GLN A 114 3.96 -1.19 1.20
C GLN A 114 2.51 -0.78 1.35
N PHE A 115 2.26 0.43 1.84
CA PHE A 115 0.93 1.03 1.99
C PHE A 115 -0.10 0.17 2.74
N GLY A 116 0.35 -0.70 3.66
CA GLY A 116 -0.52 -1.59 4.43
C GLY A 116 -0.85 -1.07 5.83
N PHE A 117 0.15 -0.63 6.62
CA PHE A 117 -0.05 -0.25 8.03
C PHE A 117 -1.10 0.84 8.25
N MET A 118 -1.35 1.70 7.27
CA MET A 118 -2.38 2.75 7.38
C MET A 118 -3.79 2.18 7.51
N PHE A 119 -4.04 0.95 7.03
CA PHE A 119 -5.35 0.29 7.12
C PHE A 119 -5.54 -0.55 8.38
N VAL A 120 -4.45 -0.88 9.09
CA VAL A 120 -4.53 -1.69 10.32
C VAL A 120 -5.17 -0.87 11.45
N PRO A 121 -6.28 -1.31 12.06
CA PRO A 121 -6.92 -0.56 13.14
C PRO A 121 -6.01 -0.41 14.36
N ASP A 122 -5.46 -1.53 14.87
CA ASP A 122 -4.51 -1.55 15.98
C ASP A 122 -3.07 -1.56 15.46
N LYS A 123 -2.56 -0.37 15.19
CA LYS A 123 -1.20 -0.19 14.69
C LYS A 123 -0.14 -0.63 15.71
N ALA A 124 -0.39 -0.42 17.00
CA ALA A 124 0.54 -0.83 18.05
C ALA A 124 0.72 -2.35 18.07
N ALA A 125 -0.38 -3.11 18.01
CA ALA A 125 -0.31 -4.57 17.93
C ALA A 125 0.44 -5.03 16.67
N ALA A 126 0.20 -4.41 15.52
CA ALA A 126 0.91 -4.76 14.29
C ALA A 126 2.42 -4.47 14.37
N PHE A 127 2.84 -3.35 14.96
CA PHE A 127 4.27 -3.07 15.15
C PHE A 127 4.91 -3.99 16.18
N LEU A 128 4.20 -4.38 17.25
CA LEU A 128 4.67 -5.37 18.21
C LEU A 128 4.87 -6.75 17.56
N GLU A 129 3.94 -7.19 16.71
CA GLU A 129 4.05 -8.44 15.98
C GLU A 129 5.18 -8.38 14.93
N ALA A 130 5.29 -7.29 14.16
CA ALA A 130 6.42 -7.09 13.25
C ALA A 130 7.77 -7.17 13.99
N ARG A 131 7.88 -6.52 15.18
CA ARG A 131 9.09 -6.62 16.01
C ARG A 131 9.33 -8.03 16.53
N ARG A 132 8.26 -8.73 16.96
CA ARG A 132 8.38 -10.09 17.51
C ARG A 132 8.93 -11.07 16.49
N VAL A 133 8.47 -10.99 15.24
CA VAL A 133 8.89 -11.92 14.19
C VAL A 133 10.25 -11.55 13.58
N LEU A 134 10.74 -10.34 13.78
CA LEU A 134 12.07 -9.93 13.34
C LEU A 134 13.17 -10.55 14.22
N ALA A 135 14.22 -11.01 13.57
CA ALA A 135 15.46 -11.37 14.22
C ALA A 135 16.10 -10.13 14.86
N ARG A 136 17.01 -10.35 15.82
CA ARG A 136 17.76 -9.26 16.43
C ARG A 136 18.53 -8.46 15.39
N GLY A 137 18.38 -7.14 15.39
CA GLY A 137 18.94 -6.23 14.39
C GLY A 137 18.21 -6.26 13.05
N GLY A 138 17.13 -7.05 12.92
CA GLY A 138 16.34 -7.16 11.70
C GLY A 138 15.69 -5.83 11.30
N LEU A 139 15.46 -5.66 10.02
CA LEU A 139 14.93 -4.43 9.42
C LEU A 139 13.40 -4.44 9.40
N LEU A 140 12.78 -3.40 9.91
CA LEU A 140 11.43 -2.99 9.53
C LEU A 140 11.54 -1.90 8.45
N ALA A 141 10.87 -2.07 7.30
CA ALA A 141 10.79 -1.07 6.25
C ALA A 141 9.35 -0.94 5.75
N PHE A 142 8.78 0.24 5.78
CA PHE A 142 7.43 0.45 5.28
C PHE A 142 7.23 1.85 4.72
N ASN A 143 6.19 2.01 3.90
CA ASN A 143 5.74 3.31 3.48
C ASN A 143 4.23 3.50 3.72
N VAL A 144 3.84 4.75 3.85
CA VAL A 144 2.46 5.21 3.93
C VAL A 144 2.30 6.45 3.05
N TRP A 145 1.09 6.75 2.59
CA TRP A 145 0.88 7.99 1.86
C TRP A 145 1.19 9.20 2.75
N ASP A 146 1.85 10.20 2.17
CA ASP A 146 1.91 11.54 2.76
C ASP A 146 0.51 12.16 2.75
N ARG A 147 0.33 13.29 3.40
CA ARG A 147 -0.97 13.95 3.49
C ARG A 147 -1.61 14.14 2.11
N LEU A 148 -2.93 14.17 2.09
CA LEU A 148 -3.71 14.25 0.86
C LEU A 148 -3.36 15.50 0.02
N GLN A 149 -2.92 16.59 0.67
CA GLN A 149 -2.48 17.82 0.01
C GLN A 149 -1.25 17.63 -0.88
N GLU A 150 -0.38 16.68 -0.54
CA GLU A 150 0.80 16.30 -1.35
C GLU A 150 0.47 15.25 -2.42
N ASN A 151 -0.76 14.74 -2.42
CA ASN A 151 -1.29 13.76 -3.36
C ASN A 151 -2.48 14.34 -4.13
N GLN A 152 -2.23 15.42 -4.87
CA GLN A 152 -3.28 16.28 -5.41
C GLN A 152 -4.27 15.57 -6.34
N SER A 153 -3.83 14.60 -7.14
CA SER A 153 -4.74 13.81 -7.99
C SER A 153 -5.76 13.02 -7.17
N MET A 154 -5.33 12.48 -6.02
CA MET A 154 -6.24 11.79 -5.09
C MET A 154 -7.26 12.76 -4.48
N ARG A 155 -6.82 13.99 -4.16
CA ARG A 155 -7.72 15.04 -3.64
C ARG A 155 -8.77 15.44 -4.68
N VAL A 156 -8.39 15.59 -5.95
CA VAL A 156 -9.34 15.89 -7.03
C VAL A 156 -10.41 14.80 -7.16
N VAL A 157 -10.00 13.52 -7.13
CA VAL A 157 -10.95 12.41 -7.22
C VAL A 157 -11.80 12.31 -5.95
N GLN A 158 -11.23 12.50 -4.75
CA GLN A 158 -12.01 12.56 -3.51
C GLN A 158 -13.11 13.62 -3.59
N GLN A 159 -12.77 14.84 -3.99
CA GLN A 159 -13.73 15.94 -4.13
C GLN A 159 -14.85 15.60 -5.13
N THR A 160 -14.48 14.95 -6.25
CA THR A 160 -15.48 14.50 -7.24
C THR A 160 -16.39 13.44 -6.63
N ILE A 161 -15.87 12.40 -5.99
CA ILE A 161 -16.68 11.37 -5.34
C ILE A 161 -17.59 12.00 -4.26
N SER A 162 -17.06 12.94 -3.47
CA SER A 162 -17.83 13.68 -2.45
C SER A 162 -19.04 14.39 -3.03
N SER A 163 -18.92 14.99 -4.23
CA SER A 163 -20.03 15.70 -4.88
C SER A 163 -21.16 14.76 -5.31
N PHE A 164 -20.84 13.52 -5.66
CA PHE A 164 -21.84 12.52 -6.00
C PHE A 164 -22.49 11.88 -4.76
N LEU A 165 -21.70 11.65 -3.69
CA LEU A 165 -22.20 11.07 -2.44
C LEU A 165 -22.94 12.07 -1.56
N GLY A 166 -22.76 13.39 -1.77
CA GLY A 166 -23.26 14.42 -0.87
C GLY A 166 -22.58 14.45 0.51
N ARG A 167 -21.48 13.72 0.66
CA ARG A 167 -20.64 13.63 1.88
C ARG A 167 -19.20 13.27 1.50
N GLU A 168 -18.28 13.43 2.43
CA GLU A 168 -16.93 12.89 2.22
C GLU A 168 -16.95 11.35 2.22
N PRO A 169 -16.23 10.70 1.27
CA PRO A 169 -16.06 9.27 1.26
C PRO A 169 -15.16 8.85 2.42
N GLY A 170 -15.61 7.85 3.20
CA GLY A 170 -14.89 7.37 4.38
C GLY A 170 -13.56 6.68 4.04
N PHE A 171 -13.46 6.07 2.87
CA PHE A 171 -12.25 5.38 2.43
C PHE A 171 -10.99 6.25 2.51
N PHE A 172 -11.05 7.52 2.12
CA PHE A 172 -9.86 8.37 2.06
C PHE A 172 -9.26 8.72 3.43
N ALA A 173 -9.99 8.53 4.51
CA ALA A 173 -9.48 8.78 5.85
C ALA A 173 -8.36 7.81 6.25
N ALA A 174 -8.46 6.52 5.87
CA ALA A 174 -7.46 5.52 6.23
C ALA A 174 -6.13 5.71 5.49
N PRO A 175 -6.07 5.75 4.14
CA PRO A 175 -4.81 5.88 3.43
C PRO A 175 -4.03 7.16 3.74
N PHE A 176 -4.72 8.26 4.07
CA PHE A 176 -4.06 9.55 4.33
C PHE A 176 -4.04 9.95 5.80
N GLY A 177 -4.43 9.05 6.73
CA GLY A 177 -4.48 9.33 8.15
C GLY A 177 -3.17 9.12 8.91
N LEU A 178 -2.19 8.43 8.34
CA LEU A 178 -0.93 8.06 9.02
C LEU A 178 0.29 8.79 8.41
N HIS A 179 0.19 10.07 8.13
CA HIS A 179 1.23 10.85 7.46
C HIS A 179 2.11 11.68 8.41
N ASP A 180 1.71 11.87 9.65
CA ASP A 180 2.46 12.67 10.62
C ASP A 180 3.73 11.96 11.06
N ARG A 181 4.87 12.59 10.77
CA ARG A 181 6.20 12.01 11.00
C ARG A 181 6.52 11.86 12.48
N SER A 182 6.05 12.79 13.32
CA SER A 182 6.24 12.71 14.77
C SER A 182 5.42 11.56 15.35
N LEU A 183 4.16 11.44 14.93
CA LEU A 183 3.30 10.32 15.32
C LEU A 183 3.88 8.97 14.85
N LEU A 184 4.39 8.90 13.62
CA LEU A 184 5.04 7.69 13.11
C LEU A 184 6.29 7.32 13.90
N HIS A 185 7.15 8.30 14.20
CA HIS A 185 8.34 8.09 15.01
C HIS A 185 7.97 7.55 16.40
N ASP A 186 7.06 8.22 17.09
CA ASP A 186 6.64 7.84 18.44
C ASP A 186 5.97 6.46 18.46
N LEU A 187 5.18 6.14 17.45
CA LEU A 187 4.52 4.85 17.30
C LEU A 187 5.53 3.72 17.11
N VAL A 188 6.53 3.92 16.24
CA VAL A 188 7.57 2.92 15.99
C VAL A 188 8.49 2.77 17.21
N GLN A 189 8.90 3.90 17.83
CA GLN A 189 9.77 3.91 18.99
C GLN A 189 9.10 3.28 20.22
N SER A 190 7.85 3.61 20.52
CA SER A 190 7.11 3.08 21.66
C SER A 190 6.86 1.58 21.57
N ASN A 191 6.89 1.02 20.35
CA ASN A 191 6.81 -0.42 20.11
C ASN A 191 8.19 -1.11 20.08
N GLY A 192 9.24 -0.40 20.52
CA GLY A 192 10.56 -0.96 20.85
C GLY A 192 11.52 -1.06 19.68
N PHE A 193 11.28 -0.35 18.57
CA PHE A 193 12.25 -0.23 17.49
C PHE A 193 13.28 0.87 17.77
N GLN A 194 14.44 0.75 17.15
CA GLN A 194 15.59 1.65 17.28
C GLN A 194 16.08 2.08 15.89
N GLN A 195 16.98 3.05 15.84
CA GLN A 195 17.57 3.54 14.57
C GLN A 195 16.49 3.88 13.53
N ILE A 196 15.50 4.65 13.99
CA ILE A 196 14.35 5.03 13.17
C ILE A 196 14.76 6.14 12.21
N GLU A 197 14.61 5.88 10.91
CA GLU A 197 14.80 6.86 9.86
C GLU A 197 13.48 7.10 9.15
N ILE A 198 13.11 8.37 8.99
CA ILE A 198 11.88 8.79 8.30
C ILE A 198 12.28 9.72 7.15
N SER A 199 11.88 9.38 5.95
CA SER A 199 12.15 10.17 4.75
C SER A 199 10.88 10.36 3.92
N THR A 200 10.91 11.31 3.01
CA THR A 200 9.83 11.50 2.02
C THR A 200 10.34 11.07 0.66
N VAL A 201 9.53 10.30 -0.04
CA VAL A 201 9.75 9.94 -1.44
C VAL A 201 8.64 10.58 -2.26
N SER A 202 9.02 11.47 -3.16
CA SER A 202 8.10 12.14 -4.09
C SER A 202 8.44 11.72 -5.51
N ILE A 203 7.43 11.27 -6.24
CA ILE A 203 7.59 10.67 -7.56
C ILE A 203 6.56 11.29 -8.50
N ARG A 204 7.01 11.62 -9.70
CA ARG A 204 6.10 11.94 -10.81
C ARG A 204 5.65 10.64 -11.46
N THR A 205 4.35 10.40 -11.47
CA THR A 205 3.71 9.28 -12.14
C THR A 205 3.05 9.74 -13.44
N VAL A 206 3.07 8.87 -14.44
CA VAL A 206 2.51 9.14 -15.77
C VAL A 206 1.46 8.09 -16.08
N SER A 207 0.21 8.53 -16.16
CA SER A 207 -0.89 7.68 -16.59
C SER A 207 -1.19 7.91 -18.08
N PRO A 208 -1.59 6.87 -18.83
CA PRO A 208 -1.91 7.01 -20.26
C PRO A 208 -2.94 8.08 -20.55
N SER A 209 -3.91 8.26 -19.65
CA SER A 209 -4.91 9.34 -19.72
C SER A 209 -5.46 9.68 -18.34
N ALA A 210 -6.07 10.86 -18.22
CA ALA A 210 -6.81 11.25 -17.03
C ALA A 210 -7.97 10.27 -16.73
N ARG A 211 -8.62 9.74 -17.78
CA ARG A 211 -9.65 8.71 -17.64
C ARG A 211 -9.09 7.40 -17.06
N TRP A 212 -7.90 6.97 -17.52
CA TRP A 212 -7.23 5.80 -16.97
C TRP A 212 -7.02 5.93 -15.46
N LEU A 213 -6.45 7.06 -15.05
CA LEU A 213 -6.20 7.35 -13.64
C LEU A 213 -7.50 7.43 -12.83
N ALA A 214 -8.52 8.12 -13.32
CA ALA A 214 -9.84 8.21 -12.71
C ALA A 214 -10.47 6.83 -12.53
N THR A 215 -10.46 5.99 -13.58
CA THR A 215 -10.96 4.61 -13.52
C THR A 215 -10.27 3.83 -12.41
N GLY A 216 -8.94 3.87 -12.36
CA GLY A 216 -8.16 3.16 -11.34
C GLY A 216 -8.48 3.59 -9.91
N ILE A 217 -8.66 4.88 -9.66
CA ILE A 217 -8.96 5.38 -8.31
C ILE A 217 -10.40 5.03 -7.92
N VAL A 218 -11.36 5.19 -8.83
CA VAL A 218 -12.78 4.96 -8.55
C VAL A 218 -13.09 3.47 -8.41
N THR A 219 -12.57 2.61 -9.30
CA THR A 219 -12.91 1.18 -9.33
C THR A 219 -11.90 0.28 -8.62
N GLY A 220 -10.66 0.71 -8.51
CA GLY A 220 -9.57 -0.03 -7.87
C GLY A 220 -9.42 0.25 -6.37
N SER A 221 -10.45 0.79 -5.72
CA SER A 221 -10.42 1.07 -4.28
C SER A 221 -11.77 0.82 -3.63
N PRO A 222 -11.81 0.65 -2.29
CA PRO A 222 -13.07 0.51 -1.56
C PRO A 222 -14.05 1.70 -1.71
N ALA A 223 -13.62 2.84 -2.26
CA ALA A 223 -14.54 3.92 -2.60
C ALA A 223 -15.64 3.47 -3.59
N SER A 224 -15.37 2.45 -4.43
CA SER A 224 -16.36 1.83 -5.32
C SER A 224 -17.52 1.21 -4.54
N LEU A 225 -17.25 0.63 -3.37
CA LEU A 225 -18.27 0.03 -2.51
C LEU A 225 -19.18 1.11 -1.90
N GLU A 226 -18.60 2.27 -1.52
CA GLU A 226 -19.40 3.39 -1.02
C GLU A 226 -20.33 3.98 -2.10
N LEU A 227 -19.86 4.07 -3.34
CA LEU A 227 -20.69 4.49 -4.47
C LEU A 227 -21.82 3.51 -4.73
N GLN A 228 -21.51 2.21 -4.74
CA GLN A 228 -22.52 1.15 -4.92
C GLN A 228 -23.61 1.20 -3.84
N GLN A 229 -23.25 1.41 -2.58
CA GLN A 229 -24.17 1.54 -1.47
C GLN A 229 -25.06 2.79 -1.59
N GLY A 230 -24.50 3.87 -2.16
CA GLY A 230 -25.24 5.08 -2.50
C GLY A 230 -26.12 4.94 -3.75
N GLY A 231 -26.15 3.77 -4.40
CA GLY A 231 -26.86 3.57 -5.65
C GLY A 231 -26.28 4.35 -6.82
N ILE A 232 -25.00 4.75 -6.73
CA ILE A 232 -24.32 5.59 -7.72
C ILE A 232 -23.52 4.69 -8.67
N ALA A 233 -23.83 4.76 -9.96
CA ALA A 233 -23.05 4.08 -10.99
C ALA A 233 -21.64 4.70 -11.08
N PRO A 234 -20.57 3.90 -11.25
CA PRO A 234 -19.21 4.41 -11.29
C PRO A 234 -18.92 5.28 -12.53
N GLU A 235 -19.55 5.00 -13.64
CA GLU A 235 -19.22 5.64 -14.93
C GLU A 235 -19.38 7.18 -14.92
N PRO A 236 -20.49 7.78 -14.46
CA PRO A 236 -20.60 9.24 -14.35
C PRO A 236 -19.54 9.85 -13.42
N VAL A 237 -19.14 9.13 -12.36
CA VAL A 237 -18.09 9.58 -11.43
C VAL A 237 -16.72 9.55 -12.10
N ILE A 238 -16.44 8.50 -12.87
CA ILE A 238 -15.19 8.37 -13.66
C ILE A 238 -15.09 9.50 -14.67
N GLU A 239 -16.15 9.79 -15.42
CA GLU A 239 -16.15 10.88 -16.41
C GLU A 239 -15.90 12.25 -15.75
N ALA A 240 -16.58 12.53 -14.66
CA ALA A 240 -16.41 13.79 -13.93
C ALA A 240 -14.98 13.92 -13.34
N ALA A 241 -14.46 12.83 -12.76
CA ALA A 241 -13.10 12.78 -12.22
C ALA A 241 -12.04 12.92 -13.32
N ALA A 242 -12.23 12.25 -14.46
CA ALA A 242 -11.34 12.36 -15.64
C ALA A 242 -11.29 13.80 -16.15
N ALA A 243 -12.45 14.44 -16.31
CA ALA A 243 -12.50 15.84 -16.73
C ALA A 243 -11.82 16.79 -15.73
N ALA A 244 -11.95 16.53 -14.42
CA ALA A 244 -11.29 17.32 -13.39
C ALA A 244 -9.76 17.11 -13.38
N LEU A 245 -9.30 15.86 -13.50
CA LEU A 245 -7.89 15.50 -13.60
C LEU A 245 -7.26 16.10 -14.87
N ALA A 246 -7.93 15.98 -16.04
CA ALA A 246 -7.44 16.52 -17.28
C ALA A 246 -7.23 18.04 -17.22
N ARG A 247 -8.14 18.78 -16.57
CA ARG A 247 -7.99 20.23 -16.35
C ARG A 247 -6.81 20.59 -15.45
N ALA A 248 -6.51 19.73 -14.46
CA ALA A 248 -5.48 20.03 -13.47
C ALA A 248 -4.08 19.56 -13.88
N PHE A 249 -3.98 18.44 -14.61
CA PHE A 249 -2.73 17.69 -14.81
C PHE A 249 -2.47 17.30 -16.28
N GLY A 250 -3.32 17.72 -17.22
CA GLY A 250 -3.26 17.21 -18.59
C GLY A 250 -3.99 15.89 -18.77
N ASP A 251 -4.29 15.53 -20.02
CA ASP A 251 -5.09 14.32 -20.31
C ASP A 251 -4.22 13.18 -20.84
N CYS A 252 -3.54 13.36 -21.94
CA CYS A 252 -2.79 12.30 -22.63
C CYS A 252 -1.35 12.73 -22.94
N PRO A 253 -0.39 12.46 -22.05
CA PRO A 253 -0.49 11.76 -20.76
C PRO A 253 -1.06 12.64 -19.63
N CYS A 254 -1.55 11.99 -18.58
CA CYS A 254 -1.89 12.64 -17.32
C CYS A 254 -0.71 12.45 -16.34
N GLU A 255 -0.02 13.53 -16.03
CA GLU A 255 1.17 13.52 -15.15
C GLU A 255 0.82 14.06 -13.77
N THR A 256 1.05 13.27 -12.75
CA THR A 256 0.72 13.66 -11.37
C THR A 256 1.87 13.39 -10.41
N ASP A 257 2.05 14.26 -9.43
CA ASP A 257 3.01 14.04 -8.36
C ASP A 257 2.37 13.23 -7.23
N ARG A 258 3.13 12.28 -6.70
CA ARG A 258 2.75 11.40 -5.60
C ARG A 258 3.80 11.49 -4.51
N SER A 259 3.37 11.53 -3.26
CA SER A 259 4.26 11.62 -2.11
C SER A 259 3.93 10.55 -1.07
N ALA A 260 4.97 9.89 -0.58
CA ALA A 260 4.89 8.91 0.49
C ALA A 260 5.92 9.21 1.58
N VAL A 261 5.57 8.86 2.81
CA VAL A 261 6.50 8.80 3.95
C VAL A 261 7.03 7.39 4.04
N VAL A 262 8.35 7.26 4.02
CA VAL A 262 9.04 5.97 4.14
C VAL A 262 9.73 5.92 5.49
N VAL A 263 9.56 4.81 6.19
CA VAL A 263 10.15 4.56 7.51
C VAL A 263 10.99 3.30 7.46
N THR A 264 12.21 3.40 7.98
CA THR A 264 13.04 2.23 8.29
C THR A 264 13.39 2.25 9.76
N ALA A 265 13.48 1.05 10.38
CA ALA A 265 13.85 0.92 11.78
C ALA A 265 14.47 -0.46 12.04
N ARG A 266 15.16 -0.62 13.19
CA ARG A 266 15.78 -1.89 13.58
C ARG A 266 15.11 -2.48 14.81
N ALA A 267 14.89 -3.79 14.80
CA ALA A 267 14.59 -4.55 16.00
C ALA A 267 15.82 -4.60 16.93
N PRO A 268 15.67 -4.48 18.26
CA PRO A 268 16.79 -4.47 19.21
C PRO A 268 17.53 -5.81 19.32
#